data_c73a63e5790a7d8584584fc676c71820
#
_entry.id   c73a63e5790a7d8584584fc676c71820
#
_cell.length_a   1.000
_cell.length_b   1.000
_cell.length_c   1.000
_cell.angle_alpha   90.00
_cell.angle_beta   90.00
_cell.angle_gamma   90.00
#
_symmetry.space_group_name_H-M   'P 1'
#
loop_
_entity.id
_entity.type
_entity.pdbx_description
1 polymer ?
#
loop_
_entity_poly.entity_id
_entity_poly.type
_entity_poly.pdbx_seq_one_letter_code
_entity_poly.pdbx_strand_id
1 'polypeptide(L)'
;MTRYALAVDIGGTFTDVVLIADDGRSWTDKTLTTHHDLLEGFFRAAQLVSDRAGIALPAINDVIAHATTVVTNALIERKGKPTALITTKGFGDVLYIRDEHRYDMFDPQIEYPDPLIPRSEEHTSELQSHAPIS
;
A
#
# COMPACT_ATOMS: atom_id res chain seq x y z
N MET A 1 8.94 -31.61 -15.75
CA MET A 1 8.47 -30.31 -16.27
C MET A 1 9.00 -29.27 -15.32
N THR A 2 9.78 -28.29 -15.79
CA THR A 2 10.33 -27.22 -14.94
C THR A 2 9.20 -26.37 -14.40
N ARG A 3 9.21 -26.09 -13.12
CA ARG A 3 8.25 -25.18 -12.47
C ARG A 3 8.87 -23.80 -12.39
N TYR A 4 8.04 -22.80 -12.64
CA TYR A 4 8.43 -21.39 -12.58
C TYR A 4 7.57 -20.66 -11.56
N ALA A 5 8.22 -19.88 -10.71
CA ALA A 5 7.58 -19.04 -9.72
C ALA A 5 7.98 -17.58 -9.95
N LEU A 6 7.01 -16.67 -9.87
CA LEU A 6 7.14 -15.25 -10.10
C LEU A 6 7.03 -14.49 -8.79
N ALA A 7 7.96 -13.56 -8.55
CA ALA A 7 7.83 -12.55 -7.50
C ALA A 7 7.84 -11.16 -8.13
N VAL A 8 6.93 -10.29 -7.70
CA VAL A 8 6.81 -8.91 -8.18
C VAL A 8 6.72 -7.95 -7.02
N ASP A 9 7.53 -6.90 -7.04
CA ASP A 9 7.46 -5.79 -6.10
C ASP A 9 7.12 -4.50 -6.85
N ILE A 10 5.98 -3.91 -6.50
CA ILE A 10 5.49 -2.67 -7.10
C ILE A 10 5.84 -1.51 -6.18
N GLY A 11 6.95 -0.83 -6.51
CA GLY A 11 7.37 0.40 -5.85
C GLY A 11 6.72 1.65 -6.40
N GLY A 12 7.04 2.79 -5.80
CA GLY A 12 6.52 4.08 -6.24
C GLY A 12 7.05 4.56 -7.59
N THR A 13 8.21 4.08 -8.04
CA THR A 13 8.83 4.50 -9.31
C THR A 13 9.05 3.33 -10.24
N PHE A 14 9.45 2.19 -9.70
CA PHE A 14 9.77 1.00 -10.46
C PHE A 14 8.98 -0.19 -9.94
N THR A 15 8.68 -1.10 -10.86
CA THR A 15 8.17 -2.45 -10.58
C THR A 15 9.31 -3.41 -10.88
N ASP A 16 9.81 -4.07 -9.85
CA ASP A 16 10.85 -5.08 -9.92
C ASP A 16 10.22 -6.47 -10.02
N VAL A 17 10.83 -7.35 -10.82
CA VAL A 17 10.32 -8.70 -11.05
C VAL A 17 11.44 -9.71 -11.04
N VAL A 18 11.15 -10.87 -10.43
CA VAL A 18 12.05 -12.03 -10.37
C VAL A 18 11.28 -13.26 -10.79
N LEU A 19 11.82 -14.01 -11.74
CA LEU A 19 11.33 -15.32 -12.13
C LEU A 19 12.37 -16.37 -11.68
N ILE A 20 11.89 -17.40 -10.99
CA ILE A 20 12.74 -18.48 -10.45
C ILE A 20 12.26 -19.80 -11.01
N ALA A 21 13.17 -20.62 -11.50
CA ALA A 21 12.92 -22.00 -11.89
C ALA A 21 13.34 -22.97 -10.77
N ASP A 22 12.68 -24.13 -10.70
CA ASP A 22 12.98 -25.17 -9.71
C ASP A 22 14.34 -25.82 -9.89
N ASP A 23 15.00 -25.59 -11.03
CA ASP A 23 16.37 -26.01 -11.30
C ASP A 23 17.43 -24.99 -10.81
N GLY A 24 17.01 -23.92 -10.13
CA GLY A 24 17.87 -22.89 -9.55
C GLY A 24 18.22 -21.73 -10.49
N ARG A 25 17.78 -21.75 -11.74
CA ARG A 25 17.92 -20.57 -12.62
C ARG A 25 16.99 -19.45 -12.18
N SER A 26 17.45 -18.20 -12.33
CA SER A 26 16.63 -17.03 -12.04
C SER A 26 16.89 -15.92 -13.08
N TRP A 27 15.84 -15.15 -13.33
CA TRP A 27 15.86 -13.98 -14.20
C TRP A 27 15.24 -12.82 -13.47
N THR A 28 15.80 -11.65 -13.64
CA THR A 28 15.29 -10.43 -13.03
C THR A 28 15.08 -9.38 -14.11
N ASP A 29 14.07 -8.56 -13.93
CA ASP A 29 13.83 -7.38 -14.76
C ASP A 29 13.17 -6.28 -13.96
N LYS A 30 13.03 -5.11 -14.57
CA LYS A 30 12.51 -3.91 -13.97
C LYS A 30 11.79 -3.07 -15.02
N THR A 31 10.64 -2.49 -14.65
CA THR A 31 9.91 -1.53 -15.49
C THR A 31 9.45 -0.33 -14.65
N LEU A 32 9.08 0.75 -15.31
CA LEU A 32 8.46 1.88 -14.62
C LEU A 32 7.08 1.49 -14.10
N THR A 33 6.75 1.92 -12.89
CA THR A 33 5.44 1.71 -12.31
C THR A 33 4.37 2.52 -13.05
N THR A 34 3.29 1.87 -13.45
CA THR A 34 2.13 2.48 -14.07
C THR A 34 1.11 2.87 -13.01
N HIS A 35 1.16 4.13 -12.55
CA HIS A 35 0.30 4.60 -11.44
C HIS A 35 -1.19 4.64 -11.78
N HIS A 36 -1.54 4.75 -13.05
CA HIS A 36 -2.93 4.76 -13.51
C HIS A 36 -3.55 3.36 -13.57
N ASP A 37 -2.71 2.32 -13.77
CA ASP A 37 -3.12 0.92 -13.77
C ASP A 37 -1.95 0.03 -13.31
N LEU A 38 -2.00 -0.40 -12.06
CA LEU A 38 -0.97 -1.26 -11.47
C LEU A 38 -0.94 -2.67 -12.09
N LEU A 39 -2.08 -3.15 -12.60
CA LEU A 39 -2.15 -4.44 -13.27
C LEU A 39 -1.41 -4.42 -14.60
N GLU A 40 -1.51 -3.33 -15.36
CA GLU A 40 -0.72 -3.14 -16.58
C GLU A 40 0.78 -3.25 -16.28
N GLY A 41 1.26 -2.54 -15.25
CA GLY A 41 2.66 -2.61 -14.81
C GLY A 41 3.09 -4.00 -14.40
N PHE A 42 2.24 -4.70 -13.65
CA PHE A 42 2.47 -6.08 -13.24
C PHE A 42 2.63 -7.02 -14.44
N PHE A 43 1.66 -7.03 -15.36
CA PHE A 43 1.72 -7.90 -16.53
C PHE A 43 2.87 -7.55 -17.47
N ARG A 44 3.19 -6.27 -17.61
CA ARG A 44 4.33 -5.81 -18.39
C ARG A 44 5.65 -6.34 -17.81
N ALA A 45 5.83 -6.25 -16.49
CA ALA A 45 7.01 -6.79 -15.81
C ALA A 45 7.09 -8.31 -15.96
N ALA A 46 5.98 -9.02 -15.77
CA ALA A 46 5.92 -10.47 -15.95
C ALA A 46 6.25 -10.89 -17.38
N GLN A 47 5.79 -10.14 -18.39
CA GLN A 47 6.12 -10.42 -19.79
C GLN A 47 7.62 -10.22 -20.07
N LEU A 48 8.21 -9.12 -19.58
CA LEU A 48 9.63 -8.83 -19.78
C LEU A 48 10.51 -9.96 -19.24
N VAL A 49 10.24 -10.43 -18.02
CA VAL A 49 11.05 -11.50 -17.42
C VAL A 49 10.81 -12.85 -18.09
N SER A 50 9.59 -13.12 -18.58
CA SER A 50 9.24 -14.33 -19.32
C SER A 50 9.97 -14.38 -20.67
N ASP A 51 9.99 -13.27 -21.41
CA ASP A 51 10.70 -13.14 -22.67
C ASP A 51 12.21 -13.37 -22.48
N ARG A 52 12.78 -12.81 -21.40
CA ARG A 52 14.17 -13.01 -21.03
C ARG A 52 14.49 -14.47 -20.67
N ALA A 53 13.55 -15.17 -20.06
CA ALA A 53 13.67 -16.60 -19.74
C ALA A 53 13.38 -17.52 -20.93
N GLY A 54 12.84 -16.98 -22.02
CA GLY A 54 12.44 -17.75 -23.20
C GLY A 54 11.21 -18.64 -22.96
N ILE A 55 10.30 -18.22 -22.07
CA ILE A 55 9.06 -18.95 -21.75
C ILE A 55 7.83 -18.10 -22.03
N ALA A 56 6.68 -18.73 -22.22
CA ALA A 56 5.42 -18.02 -22.31
C ALA A 56 4.83 -17.77 -20.89
N LEU A 57 4.10 -16.66 -20.67
CA LEU A 57 3.45 -16.34 -19.41
C LEU A 57 2.65 -17.50 -18.79
N PRO A 58 1.86 -18.29 -19.56
CA PRO A 58 1.13 -19.42 -19.00
C PRO A 58 2.02 -20.56 -18.45
N ALA A 59 3.32 -20.54 -18.71
CA ALA A 59 4.26 -21.51 -18.14
C ALA A 59 4.64 -21.18 -16.68
N ILE A 60 4.30 -19.99 -16.18
CA ILE A 60 4.46 -19.61 -14.79
C ILE A 60 3.41 -20.36 -13.97
N ASN A 61 3.88 -21.23 -13.08
CA ASN A 61 3.01 -22.13 -12.33
C ASN A 61 2.56 -21.55 -11.00
N ASP A 62 3.35 -20.58 -10.47
CA ASP A 62 3.14 -20.07 -9.14
C ASP A 62 3.53 -18.57 -9.04
N VAL A 63 2.84 -17.84 -8.18
CA VAL A 63 3.21 -16.48 -7.78
C VAL A 63 3.61 -16.54 -6.32
N ILE A 64 4.92 -16.44 -6.04
CA ILE A 64 5.45 -16.57 -4.68
C ILE A 64 5.12 -15.34 -3.84
N ALA A 65 5.30 -14.16 -4.42
CA ALA A 65 5.17 -12.92 -3.70
C ALA A 65 4.67 -11.80 -4.62
N HIS A 66 3.74 -11.03 -4.08
CA HIS A 66 3.35 -9.73 -4.62
C HIS A 66 3.43 -8.73 -3.47
N ALA A 67 4.36 -7.79 -3.58
CA ALA A 67 4.52 -6.71 -2.62
C ALA A 67 4.19 -5.38 -3.27
N THR A 68 3.72 -4.41 -2.47
CA THR A 68 3.49 -3.05 -2.95
C THR A 68 3.65 -2.05 -1.82
N THR A 69 4.40 -0.99 -2.07
CA THR A 69 4.54 0.17 -1.17
C THR A 69 3.64 1.34 -1.57
N VAL A 70 2.74 1.14 -2.55
CA VAL A 70 1.88 2.21 -3.08
C VAL A 70 1.07 2.89 -1.99
N VAL A 71 0.48 2.11 -1.07
CA VAL A 71 -0.32 2.67 0.04
C VAL A 71 0.57 3.46 1.00
N THR A 72 1.72 2.91 1.37
CA THR A 72 2.68 3.60 2.25
C THR A 72 3.17 4.90 1.62
N ASN A 73 3.52 4.88 0.34
CA ASN A 73 3.94 6.06 -0.38
C ASN A 73 2.81 7.11 -0.47
N ALA A 74 1.58 6.69 -0.75
CA ALA A 74 0.42 7.58 -0.78
C ALA A 74 0.19 8.26 0.59
N LEU A 75 0.38 7.53 1.69
CA LEU A 75 0.28 8.09 3.04
C LEU A 75 1.40 9.08 3.33
N ILE A 76 2.65 8.75 3.00
CA ILE A 76 3.81 9.63 3.21
C ILE A 76 3.69 10.90 2.36
N GLU A 77 3.30 10.76 1.10
CA GLU A 77 3.13 11.88 0.18
C GLU A 77 1.82 12.64 0.37
N ARG A 78 0.95 12.18 1.28
CA ARG A 78 -0.40 12.71 1.51
C ARG A 78 -1.26 12.77 0.23
N LYS A 79 -1.01 11.85 -0.69
CA LYS A 79 -1.74 11.71 -1.96
C LYS A 79 -2.79 10.62 -1.82
N GLY A 80 -3.93 10.96 -1.26
CA GLY A 80 -5.09 10.07 -1.13
C GLY A 80 -6.30 10.60 -1.89
N LYS A 81 -7.33 9.76 -1.99
CA LYS A 81 -8.65 10.23 -2.40
C LYS A 81 -9.24 11.09 -1.29
N PRO A 82 -10.15 12.04 -1.60
CA PRO A 82 -10.90 12.77 -0.59
C PRO A 82 -11.54 11.78 0.38
N THR A 83 -11.25 11.96 1.66
CA THR A 83 -11.67 11.04 2.72
C THR A 83 -12.29 11.86 3.85
N ALA A 84 -13.43 11.42 4.37
CA ALA A 84 -14.09 12.02 5.52
C ALA A 84 -14.02 11.07 6.71
N LEU A 85 -13.87 11.64 7.90
CA LEU A 85 -13.95 10.91 9.16
C LEU A 85 -15.38 10.99 9.71
N ILE A 86 -16.00 9.84 9.99
CA ILE A 86 -17.27 9.75 10.69
C ILE A 86 -16.96 9.32 12.13
N THR A 87 -17.34 10.15 13.10
CA THR A 87 -17.08 9.89 14.50
C THR A 87 -18.32 10.16 15.36
N THR A 88 -18.31 9.71 16.61
CA THR A 88 -19.37 9.97 17.57
C THR A 88 -19.44 11.47 17.90
N LYS A 89 -20.64 12.01 18.03
CA LYS A 89 -20.85 13.40 18.43
C LYS A 89 -20.12 13.70 19.75
N GLY A 90 -19.34 14.77 19.74
CA GLY A 90 -18.49 15.18 20.86
C GLY A 90 -17.04 14.65 20.80
N PHE A 91 -16.72 13.77 19.84
CA PHE A 91 -15.38 13.21 19.66
C PHE A 91 -14.65 13.73 18.39
N GLY A 92 -15.00 14.93 17.92
CA GLY A 92 -14.41 15.55 16.74
C GLY A 92 -12.90 15.82 16.85
N ASP A 93 -12.35 15.86 18.05
CA ASP A 93 -10.90 16.12 18.26
C ASP A 93 -10.06 14.85 18.42
N VAL A 94 -10.64 13.67 18.20
CA VAL A 94 -9.95 12.38 18.43
C VAL A 94 -8.63 12.27 17.69
N LEU A 95 -8.53 12.80 16.47
CA LEU A 95 -7.29 12.79 15.68
C LEU A 95 -6.22 13.75 16.22
N TYR A 96 -6.61 14.79 16.95
CA TYR A 96 -5.71 15.77 17.55
C TYR A 96 -5.31 15.37 18.95
N ILE A 97 -6.21 14.80 19.75
CA ILE A 97 -5.95 14.28 21.09
C ILE A 97 -5.01 13.08 21.01
N ARG A 98 -5.19 12.21 19.99
CA ARG A 98 -4.39 10.99 19.80
C ARG A 98 -4.45 10.09 21.04
N ASP A 99 -3.30 9.55 21.46
CA ASP A 99 -3.10 8.73 22.66
C ASP A 99 -2.51 9.55 23.83
N GLU A 100 -2.47 10.90 23.70
CA GLU A 100 -1.87 11.83 24.66
C GLU A 100 -0.37 11.59 24.94
N HIS A 101 0.27 10.69 24.18
CA HIS A 101 1.69 10.41 24.34
C HIS A 101 2.54 11.56 23.78
N ARG A 102 3.45 12.08 24.61
CA ARG A 102 4.42 13.10 24.20
C ARG A 102 5.77 12.43 23.95
N TYR A 103 6.30 12.55 22.74
CA TYR A 103 7.62 12.01 22.39
C TYR A 103 8.78 12.80 23.01
N ASP A 104 8.53 14.05 23.40
CA ASP A 104 9.40 14.85 24.27
C ASP A 104 8.56 15.49 25.38
N MET A 105 8.75 15.01 26.61
CA MET A 105 7.93 15.42 27.76
C MET A 105 8.28 16.83 28.26
N PHE A 106 9.45 17.33 27.92
CA PHE A 106 9.97 18.62 28.40
C PHE A 106 9.93 19.74 27.35
N ASP A 107 9.56 19.40 26.11
CA ASP A 107 9.41 20.41 25.06
C ASP A 107 8.01 21.07 25.16
N PRO A 108 7.95 22.38 25.53
CA PRO A 108 6.68 23.10 25.58
C PRO A 108 6.11 23.42 24.19
N GLN A 109 6.94 23.32 23.14
CA GLN A 109 6.58 23.64 21.74
C GLN A 109 6.46 22.37 20.87
N ILE A 110 6.10 21.26 21.47
CA ILE A 110 5.97 19.99 20.76
C ILE A 110 4.96 20.10 19.64
N GLU A 111 5.41 19.86 18.42
CA GLU A 111 4.57 19.84 17.23
C GLU A 111 4.33 18.40 16.77
N TYR A 112 3.09 18.08 16.48
CA TYR A 112 2.72 16.80 15.91
C TYR A 112 2.46 16.95 14.40
N PRO A 113 2.74 15.91 13.60
CA PRO A 113 2.35 15.93 12.19
C PRO A 113 0.83 16.14 12.05
N ASP A 114 0.43 16.96 11.10
CA ASP A 114 -0.98 17.17 10.81
C ASP A 114 -1.71 15.84 10.54
N PRO A 115 -2.95 15.67 10.98
CA PRO A 115 -3.76 14.53 10.61
C PRO A 115 -3.90 14.41 9.08
N LEU A 116 -4.09 13.18 8.59
CA LEU A 116 -4.36 12.94 7.17
C LEU A 116 -5.73 13.48 6.74
N ILE A 117 -6.66 13.53 7.70
CA ILE A 117 -8.01 14.07 7.49
C ILE A 117 -8.09 15.36 8.31
N PRO A 118 -8.24 16.53 7.68
CA PRO A 118 -8.37 17.79 8.41
C PRO A 118 -9.72 17.84 9.15
N ARG A 119 -9.77 18.60 10.23
CA ARG A 119 -10.99 18.77 11.05
C ARG A 119 -12.22 19.25 10.26
N SER A 120 -12.01 20.03 9.21
CA SER A 120 -13.09 20.53 8.34
C SER A 120 -13.84 19.41 7.61
N GLU A 121 -13.21 18.25 7.45
CA GLU A 121 -13.77 17.07 6.79
C GLU A 121 -14.38 16.06 7.79
N GLU A 122 -14.43 16.42 9.08
CA GLU A 122 -15.06 15.60 10.10
C GLU A 122 -16.58 15.78 10.07
N HIS A 123 -17.29 14.69 9.86
CA HIS A 123 -18.74 14.62 9.98
C HIS A 123 -19.11 13.89 11.27
N THR A 124 -19.70 14.63 12.22
CA THR A 124 -20.26 14.00 13.42
C THR A 124 -21.62 13.41 13.08
N SER A 125 -21.77 12.09 13.19
CA SER A 125 -23.06 11.44 13.08
C SER A 125 -23.62 11.13 14.47
N GLU A 126 -24.92 11.28 14.63
CA GLU A 126 -25.67 10.82 15.83
C GLU A 126 -25.92 9.29 15.79
N LEU A 127 -25.11 8.54 15.06
CA LEU A 127 -25.18 7.09 15.05
C LEU A 127 -24.83 6.56 16.45
N GLN A 128 -25.80 6.66 17.36
CA GLN A 128 -25.80 5.83 18.54
C GLN A 128 -25.97 4.39 18.04
N SER A 129 -24.92 3.63 18.09
CA SER A 129 -25.00 2.19 18.02
C SER A 129 -25.75 1.71 19.25
N HIS A 130 -27.09 1.57 19.15
CA HIS A 130 -27.85 0.75 20.05
C HIS A 130 -27.57 -0.72 19.73
N ALA A 131 -26.38 -1.20 20.02
CA ALA A 131 -26.18 -2.63 20.18
C ALA A 131 -26.55 -2.98 21.61
N PRO A 132 -27.61 -3.76 21.84
CA PRO A 132 -27.88 -4.27 23.18
C PRO A 132 -26.75 -5.20 23.57
N ILE A 133 -26.07 -4.88 24.66
CA ILE A 133 -25.14 -5.80 25.30
C ILE A 133 -26.00 -6.88 25.94
N SER A 134 -26.00 -8.06 25.33
CA SER A 134 -26.55 -9.28 25.89
C SER A 134 -25.47 -10.07 26.59
#